data_a7171390e8d8feff0ae152cc5b18c02c
#
_entry.id   a7171390e8d8feff0ae152cc5b18c02c
#
_cell.length_a   1.000
_cell.length_b   1.000
_cell.length_c   1.000
_cell.angle_alpha   90.00
_cell.angle_beta   90.00
_cell.angle_gamma   90.00
#
_symmetry.space_group_name_H-M   'P 1'
#
loop_
_entity.id
_entity.type
_entity.pdbx_description
1 polymer ?
#
loop_
_entity_poly.entity_id
_entity_poly.type
_entity_poly.pdbx_seq_one_letter_code
_entity_poly.pdbx_strand_id
1 'polypeptide(L)'
;MSTTPSSFTFEIDEAELRDVNSWAGRYAPMPAADFTIQLLFLPGQHRWLAREANVTAWWDPLPSRGPSEGVLAIPLFFLNNAAELFTGSGVVTFHIDIENKLLVARAGTTEMGVDLPNLPVAPYSLEFESDRHIVVSAGDLAHMGFVMMTTPVDLSDNEMEFPFPFTSVKVEKTSLRATRDWRAFDGPRLTVAVPARSDFEGLVSFFSEVLGREFFWADIEGGETDVSIAFSSVTPNIAMLTCANWGLRIELGYEQVFRYRKELEAALGMAGYDVTRDARIGRDAEVHFAHKEQAVTACIVPGETVHHTMIRLSTLVMPDAPWNLDVANEVNAWNNQWKYGKLVLQENDLYALSDFPAAEIEHLPTLVADIVSTTQRVRDVIGVFR
;
A
#
# COMPACT_ATOMS: atom_id res chain seq x y z
N MET A 1 13.41 31.56 -3.98
CA MET A 1 13.17 30.81 -2.75
C MET A 1 11.77 31.18 -2.30
N SER A 2 10.78 30.31 -2.53
CA SER A 2 9.43 30.54 -2.02
C SER A 2 9.47 30.26 -0.52
N THR A 3 9.25 31.29 0.29
CA THR A 3 9.10 31.09 1.75
C THR A 3 7.76 30.43 1.97
N THR A 4 7.76 29.18 2.39
CA THR A 4 6.57 28.51 2.87
C THR A 4 5.97 29.39 3.98
N PRO A 5 4.69 29.77 3.94
CA PRO A 5 4.09 30.58 4.99
C PRO A 5 4.16 29.83 6.33
N SER A 6 4.44 30.56 7.42
CA SER A 6 4.52 29.99 8.77
C SER A 6 3.18 29.49 9.30
N SER A 7 2.08 29.95 8.72
CA SER A 7 0.72 29.52 9.04
C SER A 7 -0.23 29.74 7.87
N PHE A 8 -1.31 28.96 7.81
CA PHE A 8 -2.42 29.21 6.87
C PHE A 8 -3.75 28.74 7.46
N THR A 9 -4.83 29.18 6.82
CA THR A 9 -6.19 28.89 7.26
C THR A 9 -7.01 28.36 6.07
N PHE A 10 -7.90 27.42 6.31
CA PHE A 10 -8.87 26.94 5.36
C PHE A 10 -10.22 26.67 6.03
N GLU A 11 -11.26 26.58 5.24
CA GLU A 11 -12.61 26.35 5.73
C GLU A 11 -13.19 25.08 5.09
N ILE A 12 -13.90 24.30 5.89
CA ILE A 12 -14.63 23.09 5.48
C ILE A 12 -16.05 23.19 5.97
N ASP A 13 -17.02 22.86 5.12
CA ASP A 13 -18.41 22.76 5.54
C ASP A 13 -18.57 21.53 6.48
N GLU A 14 -19.42 21.66 7.49
CA GLU A 14 -19.70 20.56 8.43
C GLU A 14 -20.17 19.29 7.73
N ALA A 15 -20.95 19.42 6.65
CA ALA A 15 -21.38 18.28 5.86
C ALA A 15 -20.19 17.55 5.25
N GLU A 16 -19.26 18.28 4.64
CA GLU A 16 -18.01 17.70 4.10
C GLU A 16 -17.19 17.03 5.19
N LEU A 17 -17.08 17.65 6.38
CA LEU A 17 -16.34 17.07 7.50
C LEU A 17 -16.91 15.73 7.96
N ARG A 18 -18.24 15.58 7.97
CA ARG A 18 -18.90 14.30 8.25
C ARG A 18 -18.68 13.27 7.15
N ASP A 19 -18.79 13.71 5.90
CA ASP A 19 -18.62 12.85 4.73
C ASP A 19 -17.19 12.32 4.61
N VAL A 20 -16.18 13.19 4.80
CA VAL A 20 -14.77 12.76 4.80
C VAL A 20 -14.47 11.81 5.94
N ASN A 21 -15.06 12.03 7.11
CA ASN A 21 -14.89 11.15 8.25
C ASN A 21 -15.45 9.74 7.97
N SER A 22 -16.68 9.67 7.42
CA SER A 22 -17.29 8.41 7.01
C SER A 22 -16.51 7.72 5.89
N TRP A 23 -16.05 8.48 4.91
CA TRP A 23 -15.24 7.97 3.81
C TRP A 23 -13.86 7.44 4.30
N ALA A 24 -13.13 8.21 5.11
CA ALA A 24 -11.84 7.84 5.63
C ALA A 24 -11.89 6.60 6.55
N GLY A 25 -12.99 6.46 7.31
CA GLY A 25 -13.21 5.31 8.19
C GLY A 25 -13.22 3.97 7.46
N ARG A 26 -13.46 3.95 6.15
CA ARG A 26 -13.42 2.73 5.32
C ARG A 26 -12.00 2.20 5.13
N TYR A 27 -11.01 3.09 5.18
CA TYR A 27 -9.60 2.80 4.95
C TYR A 27 -8.80 2.71 6.25
N ALA A 28 -9.41 3.03 7.38
CA ALA A 28 -8.72 2.98 8.66
C ALA A 28 -8.57 1.54 9.15
N PRO A 29 -7.34 1.07 9.41
CA PRO A 29 -7.13 -0.23 10.04
C PRO A 29 -7.67 -0.23 11.48
N MET A 30 -8.01 -1.39 11.99
CA MET A 30 -8.37 -1.52 13.41
C MET A 30 -7.14 -1.99 14.21
N PRO A 31 -6.72 -1.26 15.27
CA PRO A 31 -7.23 0.01 15.79
C PRO A 31 -6.77 1.23 14.97
N ALA A 32 -7.67 2.21 14.80
CA ALA A 32 -7.45 3.40 13.97
C ALA A 32 -6.66 4.54 14.66
N ALA A 33 -6.08 4.30 15.85
CA ALA A 33 -5.53 5.37 16.69
C ALA A 33 -4.44 6.21 16.01
N ASP A 34 -3.61 5.58 15.16
CA ASP A 34 -2.50 6.25 14.47
C ASP A 34 -2.77 6.51 12.99
N PHE A 35 -4.00 6.23 12.51
CA PHE A 35 -4.35 6.41 11.12
C PHE A 35 -4.46 7.90 10.78
N THR A 36 -3.78 8.30 9.71
CA THR A 36 -3.82 9.67 9.20
C THR A 36 -4.33 9.69 7.77
N ILE A 37 -5.10 10.71 7.45
CA ILE A 37 -5.46 11.04 6.07
C ILE A 37 -4.75 12.31 5.63
N GLN A 38 -4.52 12.44 4.35
CA GLN A 38 -3.91 13.64 3.80
C GLN A 38 -4.97 14.54 3.17
N LEU A 39 -4.83 15.83 3.40
CA LEU A 39 -5.53 16.88 2.67
C LEU A 39 -4.52 17.56 1.75
N LEU A 40 -4.71 17.40 0.45
CA LEU A 40 -3.89 17.99 -0.59
C LEU A 40 -4.59 19.23 -1.15
N PHE A 41 -3.96 20.38 -1.06
CA PHE A 41 -4.45 21.62 -1.68
C PHE A 41 -3.90 21.76 -3.08
N LEU A 42 -4.79 22.03 -4.01
CA LEU A 42 -4.54 22.24 -5.43
C LEU A 42 -5.15 23.58 -5.87
N PRO A 43 -4.69 24.20 -6.98
CA PRO A 43 -5.29 25.44 -7.45
C PRO A 43 -6.81 25.34 -7.66
N GLY A 44 -7.57 26.02 -6.80
CA GLY A 44 -9.04 26.07 -6.86
C GLY A 44 -9.80 24.84 -6.36
N GLN A 45 -9.09 23.83 -5.84
CA GLN A 45 -9.69 22.63 -5.29
C GLN A 45 -8.85 22.05 -4.15
N HIS A 46 -9.42 21.14 -3.39
CA HIS A 46 -8.66 20.30 -2.48
C HIS A 46 -9.06 18.82 -2.68
N ARG A 47 -8.20 17.93 -2.21
CA ARG A 47 -8.35 16.48 -2.35
C ARG A 47 -8.04 15.79 -1.05
N TRP A 48 -8.93 14.96 -0.61
CA TRP A 48 -8.70 14.04 0.50
C TRP A 48 -8.02 12.77 0.00
N LEU A 49 -7.02 12.29 0.71
CA LEU A 49 -6.27 11.08 0.39
C LEU A 49 -6.23 10.18 1.61
N ALA A 50 -6.63 8.94 1.43
CA ALA A 50 -6.48 7.89 2.43
C ALA A 50 -5.63 6.76 1.85
N ARG A 51 -4.78 6.15 2.67
CA ARG A 51 -3.97 5.02 2.23
C ARG A 51 -4.04 3.90 3.25
N GLU A 52 -4.46 2.74 2.80
CA GLU A 52 -4.41 1.48 3.54
C GLU A 52 -3.70 0.45 2.68
N ALA A 53 -2.63 -0.13 3.23
CA ALA A 53 -1.87 -1.18 2.56
C ALA A 53 -1.55 -0.84 1.09
N ASN A 54 -2.20 -1.53 0.17
CA ASN A 54 -1.99 -1.42 -1.28
C ASN A 54 -2.98 -0.50 -1.99
N VAL A 55 -3.88 0.16 -1.27
CA VAL A 55 -4.87 1.08 -1.83
C VAL A 55 -4.59 2.50 -1.40
N THR A 56 -4.51 3.40 -2.38
CA THR A 56 -4.58 4.85 -2.14
C THR A 56 -5.89 5.36 -2.72
N ALA A 57 -6.80 5.75 -1.85
CA ALA A 57 -8.08 6.34 -2.23
C ALA A 57 -7.98 7.86 -2.25
N TRP A 58 -8.74 8.49 -3.13
CA TRP A 58 -8.92 9.94 -3.10
C TRP A 58 -10.37 10.31 -3.28
N TRP A 59 -10.72 11.47 -2.74
CA TRP A 59 -12.03 12.09 -2.89
C TRP A 59 -11.86 13.60 -3.09
N ASP A 60 -12.49 14.10 -4.13
CA ASP A 60 -12.51 15.51 -4.52
C ASP A 60 -13.87 16.11 -4.18
N PRO A 61 -14.04 16.75 -3.03
CA PRO A 61 -15.28 17.47 -2.72
C PRO A 61 -15.42 18.73 -3.60
N LEU A 62 -16.53 19.42 -3.45
CA LEU A 62 -16.80 20.67 -4.17
C LEU A 62 -15.75 21.74 -3.89
N PRO A 63 -15.63 22.80 -4.72
CA PRO A 63 -14.52 23.76 -4.73
C PRO A 63 -14.13 24.31 -3.36
N SER A 64 -12.84 24.32 -3.09
CA SER A 64 -12.23 24.64 -1.81
C SER A 64 -12.08 26.15 -1.55
N ARG A 65 -12.15 26.51 -0.26
CA ARG A 65 -11.75 27.84 0.27
C ARG A 65 -10.45 27.70 1.05
N GLY A 66 -9.34 27.38 0.37
CA GLY A 66 -8.06 27.13 1.02
C GLY A 66 -6.87 27.67 0.22
N PRO A 67 -5.65 27.38 0.68
CA PRO A 67 -4.42 27.73 -0.03
C PRO A 67 -4.37 27.03 -1.40
N SER A 68 -3.56 27.57 -2.32
CA SER A 68 -3.42 27.02 -3.67
C SER A 68 -2.49 25.81 -3.75
N GLU A 69 -1.68 25.57 -2.72
CA GLU A 69 -0.72 24.47 -2.65
C GLU A 69 -0.46 24.08 -1.20
N GLY A 70 -0.27 22.79 -0.96
CA GLY A 70 0.14 22.26 0.33
C GLY A 70 -0.38 20.84 0.58
N VAL A 71 0.24 20.17 1.54
CA VAL A 71 -0.19 18.85 2.02
C VAL A 71 -0.24 18.86 3.54
N LEU A 72 -1.32 18.38 4.08
CA LEU A 72 -1.54 18.24 5.51
C LEU A 72 -1.90 16.80 5.83
N ALA A 73 -1.24 16.19 6.80
CA ALA A 73 -1.65 14.90 7.36
C ALA A 73 -2.44 15.13 8.64
N ILE A 74 -3.68 14.69 8.66
CA ILE A 74 -4.61 14.89 9.76
C ILE A 74 -4.93 13.54 10.39
N PRO A 75 -4.75 13.38 11.71
CA PRO A 75 -5.17 12.16 12.41
C PRO A 75 -6.67 11.94 12.29
N LEU A 76 -7.09 10.72 11.95
CA LEU A 76 -8.51 10.40 11.78
C LEU A 76 -9.30 10.64 13.05
N PHE A 77 -8.73 10.33 14.23
CA PHE A 77 -9.40 10.59 15.51
C PHE A 77 -9.75 12.07 15.72
N PHE A 78 -8.90 12.99 15.21
CA PHE A 78 -9.16 14.42 15.28
C PHE A 78 -10.36 14.81 14.41
N LEU A 79 -10.44 14.26 13.18
CA LEU A 79 -11.60 14.49 12.31
C LEU A 79 -12.89 13.90 12.87
N ASN A 80 -12.81 12.70 13.48
CA ASN A 80 -13.95 12.10 14.16
C ASN A 80 -14.49 13.03 15.26
N ASN A 81 -13.62 13.50 16.13
CA ASN A 81 -13.99 14.39 17.21
C ASN A 81 -14.48 15.75 16.70
N ALA A 82 -13.86 16.29 15.63
CA ALA A 82 -14.29 17.53 15.01
C ALA A 82 -15.68 17.40 14.40
N ALA A 83 -15.96 16.31 13.68
CA ALA A 83 -17.28 16.05 13.08
C ALA A 83 -18.39 15.98 14.13
N GLU A 84 -18.13 15.40 15.29
CA GLU A 84 -19.06 15.35 16.42
C GLU A 84 -19.22 16.73 17.11
N LEU A 85 -18.09 17.36 17.43
CA LEU A 85 -18.05 18.61 18.23
C LEU A 85 -18.69 19.79 17.48
N PHE A 86 -18.51 19.87 16.18
CA PHE A 86 -18.97 20.98 15.35
C PHE A 86 -20.31 20.72 14.65
N THR A 87 -21.06 19.71 15.06
CA THR A 87 -22.40 19.41 14.53
C THR A 87 -23.32 20.62 14.68
N GLY A 88 -23.93 21.07 13.57
CA GLY A 88 -24.81 22.25 13.50
C GLY A 88 -24.10 23.59 13.39
N SER A 89 -22.77 23.61 13.21
CA SER A 89 -21.97 24.85 13.14
C SER A 89 -21.90 25.47 11.74
N GLY A 90 -22.26 24.72 10.70
CA GLY A 90 -22.24 25.15 9.29
C GLY A 90 -20.81 25.09 8.72
N VAL A 91 -19.96 26.04 9.04
CA VAL A 91 -18.57 26.12 8.55
C VAL A 91 -17.60 25.98 9.70
N VAL A 92 -16.60 25.14 9.53
CA VAL A 92 -15.49 24.94 10.46
C VAL A 92 -14.22 25.53 9.84
N THR A 93 -13.57 26.41 10.57
CA THR A 93 -12.30 27.04 10.18
C THR A 93 -11.15 26.26 10.80
N PHE A 94 -10.22 25.84 9.96
CA PHE A 94 -8.98 25.18 10.38
C PHE A 94 -7.82 26.16 10.27
N HIS A 95 -7.05 26.27 11.31
CA HIS A 95 -5.82 27.04 11.37
C HIS A 95 -4.62 26.13 11.60
N ILE A 96 -3.60 26.24 10.75
CA ILE A 96 -2.38 25.46 10.83
C ILE A 96 -1.23 26.39 11.18
N ASP A 97 -0.56 26.07 12.26
CA ASP A 97 0.72 26.66 12.66
C ASP A 97 1.83 25.67 12.35
N ILE A 98 2.58 25.93 11.28
CA ILE A 98 3.64 25.04 10.80
C ILE A 98 4.83 25.06 11.75
N GLU A 99 5.15 26.21 12.37
CA GLU A 99 6.29 26.35 13.27
C GLU A 99 6.07 25.55 14.58
N ASN A 100 4.85 25.65 15.13
CA ASN A 100 4.48 24.94 16.33
C ASN A 100 3.90 23.54 16.05
N LYS A 101 3.74 23.17 14.77
CA LYS A 101 3.16 21.88 14.34
C LYS A 101 1.79 21.62 14.94
N LEU A 102 0.93 22.62 14.95
CA LEU A 102 -0.38 22.58 15.57
C LEU A 102 -1.47 22.80 14.52
N LEU A 103 -2.51 21.97 14.58
CA LEU A 103 -3.76 22.14 13.84
C LEU A 103 -4.87 22.48 14.82
N VAL A 104 -5.56 23.59 14.57
CA VAL A 104 -6.69 24.04 15.39
C VAL A 104 -7.93 24.14 14.50
N ALA A 105 -9.03 23.47 14.90
CA ALA A 105 -10.35 23.62 14.29
C ALA A 105 -11.23 24.49 15.18
N ARG A 106 -11.97 25.42 14.58
CA ARG A 106 -12.81 26.37 15.28
C ARG A 106 -14.17 26.60 14.58
N ALA A 107 -15.23 26.64 15.37
CA ALA A 107 -16.53 27.13 14.91
C ALA A 107 -17.20 27.94 16.03
N GLY A 108 -17.52 29.21 15.78
CA GLY A 108 -18.00 30.12 16.79
C GLY A 108 -17.01 30.29 17.96
N THR A 109 -17.45 29.93 19.17
CA THR A 109 -16.62 29.97 20.40
C THR A 109 -15.99 28.61 20.74
N THR A 110 -16.30 27.56 19.99
CA THR A 110 -15.79 26.20 20.22
C THR A 110 -14.50 26.00 19.43
N GLU A 111 -13.52 25.39 20.08
CA GLU A 111 -12.20 25.17 19.53
C GLU A 111 -11.64 23.83 19.99
N MET A 112 -10.91 23.15 19.11
CA MET A 112 -10.11 21.97 19.43
C MET A 112 -8.80 21.97 18.65
N GLY A 113 -7.76 21.35 19.18
CA GLY A 113 -6.45 21.32 18.56
C GLY A 113 -5.78 19.95 18.66
N VAL A 114 -4.83 19.70 17.76
CA VAL A 114 -3.98 18.51 17.74
C VAL A 114 -2.57 18.84 17.27
N ASP A 115 -1.59 18.19 17.86
CA ASP A 115 -0.20 18.27 17.41
C ASP A 115 0.01 17.45 16.12
N LEU A 116 0.75 18.03 15.17
CA LEU A 116 1.11 17.42 13.89
C LEU A 116 2.62 17.16 13.82
N PRO A 117 3.14 16.13 14.48
CA PRO A 117 4.58 15.92 14.64
C PRO A 117 5.33 15.69 13.33
N ASN A 118 4.64 15.23 12.29
CA ASN A 118 5.22 14.77 11.03
C ASN A 118 5.16 15.81 9.89
N LEU A 119 5.12 17.12 10.20
CA LEU A 119 5.21 18.15 9.17
C LEU A 119 6.67 18.49 8.83
N PRO A 120 7.02 18.72 7.54
CA PRO A 120 6.18 18.58 6.34
C PRO A 120 5.97 17.15 5.90
N VAL A 121 4.88 16.89 5.15
CA VAL A 121 4.48 15.56 4.67
C VAL A 121 4.58 15.54 3.14
N ALA A 122 5.12 14.46 2.57
CA ALA A 122 5.05 14.22 1.13
C ALA A 122 3.65 13.69 0.76
N PRO A 123 3.03 14.14 -0.33
CA PRO A 123 1.75 13.63 -0.78
C PRO A 123 1.87 12.15 -1.19
N TYR A 124 0.82 11.39 -0.98
CA TYR A 124 0.72 10.06 -1.59
C TYR A 124 0.74 10.19 -3.11
N SER A 125 1.57 9.40 -3.76
CA SER A 125 1.65 9.43 -5.22
C SER A 125 0.37 8.89 -5.86
N LEU A 126 -0.21 9.67 -6.75
CA LEU A 126 -1.28 9.26 -7.66
C LEU A 126 -0.79 9.23 -9.12
N GLU A 127 0.53 9.36 -9.33
CA GLU A 127 1.10 9.30 -10.67
C GLU A 127 0.84 7.94 -11.31
N PHE A 128 0.24 7.98 -12.49
CA PHE A 128 -0.10 6.79 -13.25
C PHE A 128 -0.32 7.14 -14.72
N GLU A 129 0.43 6.50 -15.59
CA GLU A 129 0.25 6.59 -17.03
C GLU A 129 -0.45 5.34 -17.53
N SER A 130 -1.68 5.47 -17.99
CA SER A 130 -2.46 4.36 -18.54
C SER A 130 -2.39 4.33 -20.05
N ASP A 131 -2.30 3.13 -20.60
CA ASP A 131 -2.40 2.84 -22.05
C ASP A 131 -3.64 1.99 -22.38
N ARG A 132 -4.33 1.46 -21.38
CA ARG A 132 -5.53 0.64 -21.52
C ARG A 132 -6.53 0.96 -20.43
N HIS A 133 -7.82 0.96 -20.76
CA HIS A 133 -8.89 1.15 -19.79
C HIS A 133 -10.15 0.39 -20.20
N ILE A 134 -10.95 0.03 -19.22
CA ILE A 134 -12.30 -0.51 -19.37
C ILE A 134 -13.27 0.37 -18.58
N VAL A 135 -14.45 0.61 -19.13
CA VAL A 135 -15.50 1.39 -18.48
C VAL A 135 -16.62 0.44 -18.07
N VAL A 136 -17.03 0.54 -16.81
CA VAL A 136 -18.13 -0.24 -16.22
C VAL A 136 -19.07 0.68 -15.44
N SER A 137 -20.31 0.24 -15.22
CA SER A 137 -21.26 0.96 -14.39
C SER A 137 -20.86 0.88 -12.91
N ALA A 138 -20.95 1.97 -12.16
CA ALA A 138 -20.75 1.95 -10.72
C ALA A 138 -21.73 1.00 -10.01
N GLY A 139 -23.01 0.99 -10.45
CA GLY A 139 -24.01 0.07 -9.90
C GLY A 139 -23.70 -1.41 -10.16
N ASP A 140 -23.14 -1.74 -11.34
CA ASP A 140 -22.70 -3.10 -11.64
C ASP A 140 -21.50 -3.51 -10.76
N LEU A 141 -20.54 -2.59 -10.55
CA LEU A 141 -19.41 -2.83 -9.63
C LEU A 141 -19.88 -3.00 -8.19
N ALA A 142 -20.79 -2.15 -7.73
CA ALA A 142 -21.36 -2.25 -6.38
C ALA A 142 -22.09 -3.58 -6.17
N HIS A 143 -22.88 -4.01 -7.17
CA HIS A 143 -23.54 -5.32 -7.13
C HIS A 143 -22.51 -6.46 -7.07
N MET A 144 -21.47 -6.39 -7.89
CA MET A 144 -20.37 -7.36 -7.86
C MET A 144 -19.73 -7.41 -6.47
N GLY A 145 -19.39 -6.26 -5.89
CA GLY A 145 -18.82 -6.13 -4.56
C GLY A 145 -19.72 -6.69 -3.48
N PHE A 146 -21.02 -6.33 -3.55
CA PHE A 146 -22.02 -6.85 -2.59
C PHE A 146 -22.09 -8.37 -2.61
N VAL A 147 -22.17 -8.99 -3.78
CA VAL A 147 -22.22 -10.46 -3.92
C VAL A 147 -20.92 -11.08 -3.39
N MET A 148 -19.77 -10.47 -3.70
CA MET A 148 -18.47 -10.97 -3.24
C MET A 148 -18.32 -10.91 -1.72
N MET A 149 -18.87 -9.89 -1.05
CA MET A 149 -18.75 -9.72 0.40
C MET A 149 -19.79 -10.50 1.20
N THR A 150 -21.04 -10.55 0.70
CA THR A 150 -22.17 -11.02 1.49
C THR A 150 -22.49 -12.50 1.32
N THR A 151 -21.92 -13.16 0.27
CA THR A 151 -22.16 -14.60 0.11
C THR A 151 -21.51 -15.36 1.26
N PRO A 152 -22.29 -16.08 2.09
CA PRO A 152 -21.79 -16.80 3.24
C PRO A 152 -20.75 -17.84 2.82
N VAL A 153 -19.69 -17.93 3.59
CA VAL A 153 -18.77 -19.03 3.52
C VAL A 153 -19.03 -19.88 4.75
N ASP A 154 -19.34 -21.14 4.51
CA ASP A 154 -19.47 -22.11 5.59
C ASP A 154 -18.05 -22.43 6.09
N LEU A 155 -17.53 -21.60 6.98
CA LEU A 155 -16.29 -21.83 7.70
C LEU A 155 -16.60 -22.77 8.85
N SER A 156 -16.89 -24.06 8.55
CA SER A 156 -17.03 -25.06 9.58
C SER A 156 -15.69 -25.23 10.31
N ASP A 157 -15.68 -24.84 11.56
CA ASP A 157 -14.78 -25.24 12.65
C ASP A 157 -13.33 -24.76 12.68
N ASN A 158 -12.85 -23.91 11.79
CA ASN A 158 -11.55 -23.27 11.95
C ASN A 158 -11.68 -21.76 11.96
N GLU A 159 -11.49 -21.16 13.11
CA GLU A 159 -11.27 -19.73 13.31
C GLU A 159 -9.98 -19.29 12.58
N MET A 160 -10.05 -19.20 11.26
CA MET A 160 -8.94 -18.60 10.53
C MET A 160 -9.12 -17.09 10.46
N GLU A 161 -8.18 -16.38 11.05
CA GLU A 161 -8.07 -14.91 11.12
C GLU A 161 -7.84 -14.24 9.75
N PHE A 162 -8.20 -14.87 8.64
CA PHE A 162 -8.12 -14.23 7.33
C PHE A 162 -9.47 -13.61 6.98
N PRO A 163 -9.62 -12.29 7.10
CA PRO A 163 -10.94 -11.65 6.97
C PRO A 163 -11.54 -11.75 5.57
N PHE A 164 -10.74 -11.97 4.52
CA PHE A 164 -11.25 -11.99 3.15
C PHE A 164 -10.49 -12.99 2.26
N PRO A 165 -11.22 -13.73 1.40
CA PRO A 165 -10.61 -14.56 0.38
C PRO A 165 -10.00 -13.69 -0.73
N PHE A 166 -8.93 -14.17 -1.32
CA PHE A 166 -8.37 -13.54 -2.51
C PHE A 166 -9.40 -13.48 -3.64
N THR A 167 -9.59 -12.29 -4.20
CA THR A 167 -10.42 -12.08 -5.36
C THR A 167 -9.56 -12.01 -6.61
N SER A 168 -9.76 -12.94 -7.53
CA SER A 168 -9.20 -12.88 -8.87
C SER A 168 -10.11 -12.05 -9.75
N VAL A 169 -9.56 -11.03 -10.39
CA VAL A 169 -10.27 -10.19 -11.36
C VAL A 169 -9.69 -10.42 -12.73
N LYS A 170 -10.56 -10.72 -13.68
CA LYS A 170 -10.22 -10.90 -15.09
C LYS A 170 -10.95 -9.87 -15.93
N VAL A 171 -10.19 -9.08 -16.66
CA VAL A 171 -10.72 -8.09 -17.60
C VAL A 171 -10.67 -8.69 -18.99
N GLU A 172 -11.83 -8.83 -19.60
CA GLU A 172 -12.03 -9.36 -20.95
C GLU A 172 -12.59 -8.27 -21.85
N LYS A 173 -12.63 -8.51 -23.17
CA LYS A 173 -13.03 -7.51 -24.17
C LYS A 173 -14.30 -6.74 -23.82
N THR A 174 -15.33 -7.43 -23.30
CA THR A 174 -16.66 -6.87 -23.05
C THR A 174 -17.17 -7.09 -21.62
N SER A 175 -16.30 -7.52 -20.73
CA SER A 175 -16.71 -7.83 -19.35
C SER A 175 -15.58 -7.72 -18.36
N LEU A 176 -15.96 -7.39 -17.12
CA LEU A 176 -15.15 -7.55 -15.92
C LEU A 176 -15.69 -8.74 -15.13
N ARG A 177 -14.84 -9.69 -14.81
CA ARG A 177 -15.20 -10.90 -14.07
C ARG A 177 -14.41 -11.00 -12.78
N ALA A 178 -15.08 -11.01 -11.64
CA ALA A 178 -14.47 -11.28 -10.36
C ALA A 178 -14.76 -12.71 -9.91
N THR A 179 -13.75 -13.38 -9.37
CA THR A 179 -13.86 -14.74 -8.84
C THR A 179 -13.25 -14.75 -7.45
N ARG A 180 -14.04 -15.17 -6.47
CA ARG A 180 -13.55 -15.46 -5.13
C ARG A 180 -13.15 -16.94 -5.09
N ASP A 181 -11.86 -17.20 -4.91
CA ASP A 181 -11.30 -18.56 -4.95
C ASP A 181 -10.88 -19.00 -3.54
N TRP A 182 -11.64 -19.90 -2.96
CA TRP A 182 -11.38 -20.51 -1.66
C TRP A 182 -10.62 -21.83 -1.76
N ARG A 183 -10.04 -22.14 -2.91
CA ARG A 183 -9.41 -23.47 -3.14
C ARG A 183 -8.28 -23.77 -2.16
N ALA A 184 -7.59 -22.78 -1.65
CA ALA A 184 -6.59 -22.96 -0.60
C ALA A 184 -7.21 -23.53 0.71
N PHE A 185 -8.55 -23.52 0.82
CA PHE A 185 -9.32 -23.95 1.99
C PHE A 185 -10.45 -24.94 1.63
N ASP A 186 -10.38 -25.59 0.47
CA ASP A 186 -11.43 -26.49 -0.05
C ASP A 186 -12.84 -25.87 -0.14
N GLY A 187 -12.91 -24.54 -0.18
CA GLY A 187 -14.14 -23.76 -0.17
C GLY A 187 -14.77 -23.56 -1.55
N PRO A 188 -16.00 -23.08 -1.62
CA PRO A 188 -16.73 -22.86 -2.86
C PRO A 188 -16.11 -21.73 -3.70
N ARG A 189 -16.18 -21.87 -5.00
CA ARG A 189 -15.81 -20.87 -5.96
C ARG A 189 -17.03 -20.03 -6.34
N LEU A 190 -16.95 -18.72 -6.09
CA LEU A 190 -17.95 -17.76 -6.54
C LEU A 190 -17.41 -16.95 -7.70
N THR A 191 -18.19 -16.79 -8.76
CA THR A 191 -17.82 -15.93 -9.89
C THR A 191 -18.98 -15.01 -10.24
N VAL A 192 -18.69 -13.71 -10.37
CA VAL A 192 -19.61 -12.68 -10.82
C VAL A 192 -18.99 -11.96 -12.01
N ALA A 193 -19.78 -11.72 -13.06
CA ALA A 193 -19.33 -10.98 -14.22
C ALA A 193 -20.30 -9.83 -14.50
N VAL A 194 -19.75 -8.67 -14.81
CA VAL A 194 -20.50 -7.49 -15.21
C VAL A 194 -20.13 -7.05 -16.61
N PRO A 195 -21.07 -6.52 -17.41
CA PRO A 195 -20.79 -6.05 -18.75
C PRO A 195 -19.92 -4.79 -18.73
N ALA A 196 -19.00 -4.69 -19.67
CA ALA A 196 -18.29 -3.45 -19.93
C ALA A 196 -19.10 -2.55 -20.87
N ARG A 197 -19.00 -1.24 -20.64
CA ARG A 197 -19.56 -0.20 -21.53
C ARG A 197 -18.59 0.23 -22.62
N SER A 198 -17.34 -0.25 -22.54
CA SER A 198 -16.31 -0.03 -23.56
C SER A 198 -15.59 -1.34 -23.87
N ASP A 199 -15.06 -1.46 -25.09
CA ASP A 199 -14.20 -2.60 -25.44
C ASP A 199 -12.83 -2.44 -24.74
N PHE A 200 -12.29 -3.56 -24.24
CA PHE A 200 -10.95 -3.65 -23.68
C PHE A 200 -10.04 -4.42 -24.63
N GLU A 201 -8.88 -3.87 -24.93
CA GLU A 201 -7.88 -4.55 -25.76
C GLU A 201 -6.96 -5.44 -24.91
N GLY A 202 -6.93 -6.72 -25.26
CA GLY A 202 -6.11 -7.71 -24.57
C GLY A 202 -6.83 -8.41 -23.41
N LEU A 203 -6.04 -8.98 -22.53
CA LEU A 203 -6.47 -9.69 -21.34
C LEU A 203 -5.60 -9.23 -20.15
N VAL A 204 -6.24 -8.81 -19.07
CA VAL A 204 -5.58 -8.53 -17.80
C VAL A 204 -6.21 -9.41 -16.73
N SER A 205 -5.37 -10.04 -15.92
CA SER A 205 -5.82 -10.79 -14.74
C SER A 205 -4.97 -10.39 -13.55
N PHE A 206 -5.62 -10.14 -12.42
CA PHE A 206 -4.94 -9.77 -11.19
C PHE A 206 -5.72 -10.29 -9.97
N PHE A 207 -5.07 -10.28 -8.82
CA PHE A 207 -5.68 -10.65 -7.55
C PHE A 207 -5.76 -9.42 -6.65
N SER A 208 -6.85 -9.27 -5.91
CA SER A 208 -6.99 -8.25 -4.89
C SER A 208 -8.02 -8.65 -3.85
N GLU A 209 -7.63 -8.68 -2.59
CA GLU A 209 -8.56 -8.97 -1.49
C GLU A 209 -9.45 -7.75 -1.16
N VAL A 210 -9.02 -6.55 -1.52
CA VAL A 210 -9.75 -5.32 -1.22
C VAL A 210 -10.82 -4.97 -2.26
N LEU A 211 -10.74 -5.53 -3.47
CA LEU A 211 -11.64 -5.15 -4.57
C LEU A 211 -13.12 -5.43 -4.27
N GLY A 212 -13.43 -6.50 -3.56
CA GLY A 212 -14.82 -6.78 -3.16
C GLY A 212 -15.39 -5.64 -2.30
N ARG A 213 -14.62 -5.16 -1.34
CA ARG A 213 -14.97 -4.02 -0.48
C ARG A 213 -15.07 -2.73 -1.27
N GLU A 214 -14.06 -2.42 -2.09
CA GLU A 214 -14.02 -1.18 -2.85
C GLU A 214 -15.13 -1.14 -3.92
N PHE A 215 -15.41 -2.25 -4.58
CA PHE A 215 -16.53 -2.33 -5.52
C PHE A 215 -17.87 -2.18 -4.82
N PHE A 216 -18.05 -2.70 -3.61
CA PHE A 216 -19.27 -2.49 -2.82
C PHE A 216 -19.55 -1.00 -2.59
N TRP A 217 -18.51 -0.19 -2.43
CA TRP A 217 -18.64 1.24 -2.18
C TRP A 217 -18.76 2.09 -3.45
N ALA A 218 -18.57 1.52 -4.64
CA ALA A 218 -18.66 2.25 -5.91
C ALA A 218 -20.05 2.91 -6.14
N ASP A 219 -21.11 2.40 -5.52
CA ASP A 219 -22.50 2.89 -5.68
C ASP A 219 -22.83 4.13 -4.84
N ILE A 220 -21.94 4.66 -4.03
CA ILE A 220 -22.29 5.69 -3.03
C ILE A 220 -22.75 7.00 -3.69
N GLU A 221 -22.51 7.22 -4.98
CA GLU A 221 -22.82 8.49 -5.65
C GLU A 221 -23.76 8.39 -6.86
N GLY A 222 -24.47 7.28 -7.00
CA GLY A 222 -25.53 7.13 -8.01
C GLY A 222 -25.21 6.09 -9.10
N GLY A 223 -26.01 5.05 -9.14
CA GLY A 223 -25.82 3.83 -9.95
C GLY A 223 -25.75 3.97 -11.46
N GLU A 224 -25.86 5.17 -12.03
CA GLU A 224 -25.69 5.43 -13.48
C GLU A 224 -24.30 5.97 -13.84
N THR A 225 -23.47 6.29 -12.84
CA THR A 225 -22.11 6.83 -13.07
C THR A 225 -21.19 5.78 -13.63
N ASP A 226 -20.35 6.18 -14.58
CA ASP A 226 -19.32 5.34 -15.15
C ASP A 226 -18.06 5.34 -14.30
N VAL A 227 -17.49 4.16 -14.10
CA VAL A 227 -16.17 3.96 -13.50
C VAL A 227 -15.21 3.49 -14.58
N SER A 228 -14.12 4.22 -14.75
CA SER A 228 -13.00 3.81 -15.61
C SER A 228 -12.00 3.01 -14.75
N ILE A 229 -11.65 1.81 -15.22
CA ILE A 229 -10.57 1.02 -14.65
C ILE A 229 -9.43 1.02 -15.65
N ALA A 230 -8.33 1.67 -15.28
CA ALA A 230 -7.19 1.89 -16.14
C ALA A 230 -6.01 1.00 -15.74
N PHE A 231 -5.25 0.56 -16.72
CA PHE A 231 -4.05 -0.28 -16.58
C PHE A 231 -2.89 0.32 -17.38
N SER A 232 -1.67 -0.05 -17.02
CA SER A 232 -0.46 0.39 -17.67
C SER A 232 0.39 -0.81 -18.09
N SER A 233 0.92 -0.80 -19.31
CA SER A 233 1.94 -1.76 -19.75
C SER A 233 3.32 -1.45 -19.16
N VAL A 234 3.55 -0.19 -18.75
CA VAL A 234 4.81 0.26 -18.14
C VAL A 234 4.85 -0.06 -16.65
N THR A 235 3.69 0.07 -15.96
CA THR A 235 3.53 -0.27 -14.54
C THR A 235 2.44 -1.32 -14.36
N PRO A 236 2.68 -2.58 -14.77
CA PRO A 236 1.64 -3.61 -14.86
C PRO A 236 1.09 -4.04 -13.49
N ASN A 237 1.75 -3.66 -12.41
CA ASN A 237 1.34 -3.93 -11.03
C ASN A 237 0.42 -2.86 -10.43
N ILE A 238 -0.06 -1.91 -11.23
CA ILE A 238 -0.95 -0.85 -10.75
C ILE A 238 -2.22 -0.85 -11.57
N ALA A 239 -3.37 -0.74 -10.90
CA ALA A 239 -4.65 -0.38 -11.50
C ALA A 239 -5.15 0.92 -10.89
N MET A 240 -5.84 1.73 -11.70
CA MET A 240 -6.47 2.96 -11.23
C MET A 240 -7.95 2.96 -11.60
N LEU A 241 -8.81 3.05 -10.59
CA LEU A 241 -10.24 3.24 -10.74
C LEU A 241 -10.54 4.73 -10.59
N THR A 242 -11.31 5.27 -11.51
CA THR A 242 -11.67 6.69 -11.49
C THR A 242 -13.16 6.86 -11.74
N CYS A 243 -13.83 7.56 -10.86
CA CYS A 243 -15.19 8.05 -10.98
C CYS A 243 -15.20 9.59 -10.90
N ALA A 244 -16.33 10.25 -11.05
CA ALA A 244 -16.41 11.70 -11.20
C ALA A 244 -15.59 12.51 -10.18
N ASN A 245 -15.73 12.21 -8.89
CA ASN A 245 -15.11 12.94 -7.78
C ASN A 245 -14.36 12.05 -6.79
N TRP A 246 -14.16 10.77 -7.10
CA TRP A 246 -13.36 9.86 -6.29
C TRP A 246 -12.55 8.90 -7.18
N GLY A 247 -11.57 8.24 -6.59
CA GLY A 247 -10.86 7.17 -7.26
C GLY A 247 -9.97 6.38 -6.32
N LEU A 248 -9.41 5.32 -6.87
CA LEU A 248 -8.57 4.36 -6.19
C LEU A 248 -7.35 4.05 -7.05
N ARG A 249 -6.17 4.14 -6.46
CA ARG A 249 -4.94 3.57 -7.01
C ARG A 249 -4.65 2.29 -6.24
N ILE A 250 -4.66 1.16 -6.92
CA ILE A 250 -4.49 -0.17 -6.33
C ILE A 250 -3.16 -0.75 -6.80
N GLU A 251 -2.32 -1.15 -5.86
CA GLU A 251 -1.10 -1.92 -6.16
C GLU A 251 -1.47 -3.40 -6.23
N LEU A 252 -1.44 -3.95 -7.43
CA LEU A 252 -1.82 -5.33 -7.71
C LEU A 252 -0.74 -6.29 -7.18
N GLY A 253 -1.16 -7.48 -6.75
CA GLY A 253 -0.24 -8.49 -6.21
C GLY A 253 0.16 -8.28 -4.74
N TYR A 254 -0.39 -7.26 -4.07
CA TYR A 254 -0.10 -7.00 -2.65
C TYR A 254 -0.56 -8.16 -1.74
N GLU A 255 -1.61 -8.86 -2.10
CA GLU A 255 -2.10 -10.05 -1.39
C GLU A 255 -1.03 -11.12 -1.25
N GLN A 256 -0.19 -11.26 -2.26
CA GLN A 256 0.97 -12.18 -2.21
C GLN A 256 1.94 -11.73 -1.12
N VAL A 257 2.21 -10.43 -1.04
CA VAL A 257 3.05 -9.85 0.01
C VAL A 257 2.47 -10.14 1.39
N PHE A 258 1.17 -9.86 1.58
CA PHE A 258 0.51 -10.04 2.88
C PHE A 258 0.47 -11.51 3.33
N ARG A 259 0.12 -12.41 2.42
CA ARG A 259 0.10 -13.85 2.67
C ARG A 259 1.48 -14.35 3.06
N TYR A 260 2.47 -14.15 2.19
CA TYR A 260 3.80 -14.69 2.44
C TYR A 260 4.54 -13.96 3.56
N ARG A 261 4.20 -12.72 3.87
CA ARG A 261 4.73 -12.05 5.05
C ARG A 261 4.37 -12.78 6.35
N LYS A 262 3.12 -13.19 6.52
CA LYS A 262 2.70 -13.96 7.70
C LYS A 262 3.44 -15.31 7.77
N GLU A 263 3.55 -16.00 6.65
CA GLU A 263 4.29 -17.26 6.57
C GLU A 263 5.78 -17.05 6.88
N LEU A 264 6.38 -15.96 6.37
CA LEU A 264 7.77 -15.58 6.62
C LEU A 264 8.02 -15.26 8.10
N GLU A 265 7.17 -14.43 8.71
CA GLU A 265 7.25 -14.10 10.13
C GLU A 265 7.10 -15.36 11.01
N ALA A 266 6.16 -16.23 10.68
CA ALA A 266 5.98 -17.49 11.39
C ALA A 266 7.21 -18.41 11.26
N ALA A 267 7.77 -18.54 10.05
CA ALA A 267 8.97 -19.36 9.82
C ALA A 267 10.19 -18.81 10.56
N LEU A 268 10.38 -17.48 10.56
CA LEU A 268 11.44 -16.81 11.32
C LEU A 268 11.25 -16.99 12.83
N GLY A 269 10.03 -16.82 13.35
CA GLY A 269 9.71 -17.05 14.76
C GLY A 269 9.96 -18.49 15.19
N MET A 270 9.57 -19.49 14.38
CA MET A 270 9.86 -20.91 14.66
C MET A 270 11.37 -21.20 14.63
N ALA A 271 12.15 -20.48 13.84
CA ALA A 271 13.60 -20.56 13.82
C ALA A 271 14.28 -19.80 14.96
N GLY A 272 13.52 -19.12 15.82
CA GLY A 272 14.01 -18.42 17.02
C GLY A 272 14.53 -17.00 16.74
N TYR A 273 14.14 -16.38 15.62
CA TYR A 273 14.51 -15.00 15.32
C TYR A 273 13.50 -14.01 15.93
N ASP A 274 14.02 -12.94 16.52
CA ASP A 274 13.22 -11.77 16.87
C ASP A 274 12.99 -10.92 15.63
N VAL A 275 11.71 -10.80 15.25
CA VAL A 275 11.30 -10.12 14.03
C VAL A 275 10.85 -8.70 14.37
N THR A 276 11.41 -7.72 13.68
CA THR A 276 10.97 -6.32 13.74
C THR A 276 10.36 -5.91 12.41
N ARG A 277 9.30 -5.12 12.47
CA ARG A 277 8.64 -4.54 11.30
C ARG A 277 9.08 -3.10 11.14
N ASP A 278 9.31 -2.69 9.91
CA ASP A 278 9.43 -1.27 9.61
C ASP A 278 8.02 -0.65 9.61
N ALA A 279 7.78 0.28 10.53
CA ALA A 279 6.51 0.99 10.61
C ALA A 279 6.31 2.02 9.47
N ARG A 280 7.31 2.20 8.59
CA ARG A 280 7.21 3.13 7.47
C ARG A 280 6.26 2.58 6.41
N ILE A 281 5.30 3.41 6.01
CA ILE A 281 4.34 3.13 4.93
C ILE A 281 5.10 2.79 3.64
N GLY A 282 4.69 1.70 2.98
CA GLY A 282 5.28 1.23 1.73
C GLY A 282 6.38 0.17 1.89
N ARG A 283 6.72 -0.25 3.12
CA ARG A 283 7.65 -1.35 3.40
C ARG A 283 7.00 -2.59 4.01
N ASP A 284 5.71 -2.77 3.76
CA ASP A 284 4.97 -3.93 4.27
C ASP A 284 5.50 -5.29 3.79
N ALA A 285 6.26 -5.28 2.68
CA ALA A 285 6.94 -6.46 2.17
C ALA A 285 8.20 -6.85 2.96
N GLU A 286 8.70 -5.94 3.81
CA GLU A 286 9.99 -6.11 4.48
C GLU A 286 9.84 -6.56 5.92
N VAL A 287 10.70 -7.50 6.32
CA VAL A 287 10.81 -8.02 7.67
C VAL A 287 12.29 -7.99 8.06
N HIS A 288 12.61 -7.42 9.21
CA HIS A 288 13.98 -7.25 9.69
C HIS A 288 14.24 -8.14 10.89
N PHE A 289 15.39 -8.76 10.91
CA PHE A 289 15.85 -9.61 12.01
C PHE A 289 17.39 -9.66 12.06
N ALA A 290 17.95 -10.28 13.09
CA ALA A 290 19.37 -10.48 13.20
C ALA A 290 19.73 -11.97 13.29
N HIS A 291 20.80 -12.38 12.60
CA HIS A 291 21.42 -13.68 12.77
C HIS A 291 22.89 -13.49 13.13
N LYS A 292 23.32 -13.99 14.31
CA LYS A 292 24.69 -13.82 14.82
C LYS A 292 25.18 -12.35 14.73
N GLU A 293 24.37 -11.42 15.22
CA GLU A 293 24.61 -9.97 15.22
C GLU A 293 24.60 -9.30 13.84
N GLN A 294 24.48 -10.07 12.75
CA GLN A 294 24.33 -9.52 11.40
C GLN A 294 22.86 -9.21 11.12
N ALA A 295 22.59 -7.96 10.78
CA ALA A 295 21.25 -7.54 10.36
C ALA A 295 20.90 -8.14 8.99
N VAL A 296 19.72 -8.72 8.89
CA VAL A 296 19.16 -9.30 7.68
C VAL A 296 17.80 -8.72 7.43
N THR A 297 17.53 -8.35 6.20
CA THR A 297 16.20 -7.96 5.72
C THR A 297 15.67 -9.07 4.81
N ALA A 298 14.48 -9.54 5.08
CA ALA A 298 13.74 -10.39 4.16
C ALA A 298 12.63 -9.57 3.51
N CYS A 299 12.56 -9.59 2.19
CA CYS A 299 11.56 -8.85 1.40
C CYS A 299 10.79 -9.82 0.51
N ILE A 300 9.47 -9.70 0.50
CA ILE A 300 8.61 -10.45 -0.43
C ILE A 300 8.56 -9.70 -1.74
N VAL A 301 8.96 -10.37 -2.81
CA VAL A 301 8.95 -9.85 -4.17
C VAL A 301 7.80 -10.53 -4.92
N PRO A 302 6.68 -9.84 -5.16
CA PRO A 302 5.56 -10.40 -5.89
C PRO A 302 5.97 -10.78 -7.32
N GLY A 303 5.52 -11.94 -7.79
CA GLY A 303 5.63 -12.36 -9.18
C GLY A 303 4.32 -12.12 -9.94
N GLU A 304 4.30 -12.46 -11.22
CA GLU A 304 3.09 -12.39 -12.05
C GLU A 304 1.96 -13.28 -11.54
N THR A 305 2.30 -14.34 -10.82
CA THR A 305 1.36 -15.23 -10.14
C THR A 305 1.85 -15.53 -8.74
N VAL A 306 0.97 -16.07 -7.89
CA VAL A 306 1.32 -16.52 -6.53
C VAL A 306 2.50 -17.50 -6.54
N HIS A 307 2.58 -18.36 -7.55
CA HIS A 307 3.68 -19.35 -7.66
C HIS A 307 5.03 -18.72 -8.05
N HIS A 308 5.02 -17.52 -8.59
CA HIS A 308 6.24 -16.78 -8.97
C HIS A 308 6.68 -15.77 -7.90
N THR A 309 6.02 -15.76 -6.75
CA THR A 309 6.43 -14.90 -5.64
C THR A 309 7.76 -15.41 -5.07
N MET A 310 8.69 -14.49 -4.89
CA MET A 310 10.03 -14.76 -4.35
C MET A 310 10.19 -14.14 -2.97
N ILE A 311 11.03 -14.73 -2.15
CA ILE A 311 11.56 -14.09 -0.94
C ILE A 311 12.99 -13.69 -1.24
N ARG A 312 13.30 -12.42 -1.03
CA ARG A 312 14.65 -11.87 -1.12
C ARG A 312 15.22 -11.66 0.26
N LEU A 313 16.31 -12.32 0.56
CA LEU A 313 17.14 -11.99 1.71
C LEU A 313 18.20 -10.97 1.29
N SER A 314 18.43 -9.96 2.10
CA SER A 314 19.50 -8.99 1.91
C SER A 314 20.25 -8.71 3.21
N THR A 315 21.54 -8.50 3.11
CA THR A 315 22.37 -8.09 4.23
C THR A 315 23.52 -7.21 3.75
N LEU A 316 23.87 -6.21 4.54
CA LEU A 316 24.98 -5.30 4.23
C LEU A 316 26.31 -6.02 4.45
N VAL A 317 27.08 -6.14 3.37
CA VAL A 317 28.46 -6.66 3.41
C VAL A 317 29.40 -5.56 3.89
N MET A 318 29.38 -4.40 3.23
CA MET A 318 30.30 -3.30 3.52
C MET A 318 29.64 -1.96 3.16
N PRO A 319 29.56 -1.01 4.11
CA PRO A 319 29.20 0.36 3.80
C PRO A 319 30.38 1.07 3.11
N ASP A 320 30.09 2.01 2.24
CA ASP A 320 31.08 2.81 1.48
C ASP A 320 32.18 1.90 0.87
N ALA A 321 31.75 0.86 0.16
CA ALA A 321 32.66 -0.13 -0.43
C ALA A 321 33.59 0.55 -1.44
N PRO A 322 34.93 0.33 -1.35
CA PRO A 322 35.87 0.91 -2.29
C PRO A 322 35.67 0.27 -3.66
N TRP A 323 35.06 1.04 -4.60
CA TRP A 323 34.81 0.52 -5.93
C TRP A 323 36.03 0.73 -6.84
N ASN A 324 36.85 -0.29 -6.95
CA ASN A 324 37.99 -0.37 -7.83
C ASN A 324 38.00 -1.69 -8.63
N LEU A 325 38.97 -1.88 -9.52
CA LEU A 325 39.02 -3.04 -10.40
C LEU A 325 39.17 -4.35 -9.61
N ASP A 326 39.91 -4.34 -8.52
CA ASP A 326 40.20 -5.53 -7.71
C ASP A 326 38.92 -5.97 -6.99
N VAL A 327 38.17 -5.03 -6.39
CA VAL A 327 36.89 -5.30 -5.77
C VAL A 327 35.85 -5.77 -6.81
N ALA A 328 35.82 -5.15 -8.00
CA ALA A 328 34.91 -5.56 -9.06
C ALA A 328 35.21 -7.02 -9.55
N ASN A 329 36.47 -7.37 -9.68
CA ASN A 329 36.89 -8.73 -10.04
C ASN A 329 36.46 -9.74 -8.95
N GLU A 330 36.67 -9.40 -7.68
CA GLU A 330 36.31 -10.25 -6.55
C GLU A 330 34.78 -10.44 -6.46
N VAL A 331 34.03 -9.38 -6.60
CA VAL A 331 32.53 -9.44 -6.64
C VAL A 331 32.06 -10.35 -7.79
N ASN A 332 32.66 -10.23 -8.98
CA ASN A 332 32.34 -11.10 -10.11
C ASN A 332 32.72 -12.56 -9.85
N ALA A 333 33.85 -12.81 -9.20
CA ALA A 333 34.28 -14.17 -8.84
C ALA A 333 33.27 -14.82 -7.88
N TRP A 334 32.84 -14.08 -6.87
CA TRP A 334 31.77 -14.54 -5.93
C TRP A 334 30.47 -14.79 -6.64
N ASN A 335 30.01 -13.87 -7.49
CA ASN A 335 28.75 -14.01 -8.23
C ASN A 335 28.73 -15.21 -9.18
N ASN A 336 29.89 -15.64 -9.67
CA ASN A 336 30.03 -16.84 -10.51
C ASN A 336 30.05 -18.16 -9.70
N GLN A 337 30.39 -18.10 -8.42
CA GLN A 337 30.55 -19.29 -7.57
C GLN A 337 29.37 -19.49 -6.61
N TRP A 338 28.70 -18.40 -6.20
CA TRP A 338 27.63 -18.48 -5.21
C TRP A 338 26.31 -18.92 -5.86
N LYS A 339 25.92 -20.14 -5.54
CA LYS A 339 24.75 -20.79 -6.17
C LYS A 339 23.40 -20.11 -5.84
N TYR A 340 23.28 -19.60 -4.61
CA TYR A 340 21.98 -19.13 -4.09
C TYR A 340 21.91 -17.63 -3.90
N GLY A 341 22.92 -16.90 -4.32
CA GLY A 341 22.94 -15.46 -4.11
C GLY A 341 23.86 -14.71 -5.05
N LYS A 342 23.91 -13.41 -4.82
CA LYS A 342 24.77 -12.49 -5.57
C LYS A 342 25.17 -11.31 -4.69
N LEU A 343 26.29 -10.71 -5.03
CA LEU A 343 26.77 -9.45 -4.47
C LEU A 343 26.32 -8.31 -5.40
N VAL A 344 25.77 -7.25 -4.84
CA VAL A 344 25.27 -6.10 -5.59
C VAL A 344 25.76 -4.83 -4.93
N LEU A 345 26.32 -3.92 -5.73
CA LEU A 345 26.60 -2.56 -5.30
C LEU A 345 25.35 -1.71 -5.51
N GLN A 346 24.87 -1.11 -4.44
CA GLN A 346 23.75 -0.19 -4.48
C GLN A 346 24.17 1.14 -3.83
N GLU A 347 24.12 2.23 -4.60
CA GLU A 347 24.70 3.52 -4.24
C GLU A 347 26.20 3.38 -4.00
N ASN A 348 26.70 3.31 -2.78
CA ASN A 348 28.08 3.04 -2.44
C ASN A 348 28.23 1.84 -1.51
N ASP A 349 27.14 1.18 -1.19
CA ASP A 349 27.12 0.06 -0.26
C ASP A 349 27.12 -1.28 -1.00
N LEU A 350 27.90 -2.25 -0.52
CA LEU A 350 27.91 -3.60 -1.04
C LEU A 350 26.94 -4.47 -0.24
N TYR A 351 25.97 -5.07 -0.92
CA TYR A 351 24.99 -5.98 -0.36
C TYR A 351 25.18 -7.42 -0.87
N ALA A 352 24.88 -8.37 -0.02
CA ALA A 352 24.64 -9.75 -0.39
C ALA A 352 23.12 -9.96 -0.51
N LEU A 353 22.68 -10.52 -1.64
CA LEU A 353 21.28 -10.83 -1.92
C LEU A 353 21.12 -12.32 -2.19
N SER A 354 20.03 -12.91 -1.72
CA SER A 354 19.63 -14.29 -2.05
C SER A 354 18.14 -14.33 -2.34
N ASP A 355 17.77 -14.76 -3.53
CA ASP A 355 16.37 -14.85 -3.98
C ASP A 355 15.97 -16.34 -4.04
N PHE A 356 14.82 -16.69 -3.46
CA PHE A 356 14.26 -18.04 -3.53
C PHE A 356 12.73 -18.02 -3.61
N PRO A 357 12.10 -19.06 -4.19
CA PRO A 357 10.65 -19.14 -4.26
C PRO A 357 9.99 -19.10 -2.88
N ALA A 358 8.93 -18.31 -2.71
CA ALA A 358 8.21 -18.24 -1.44
C ALA A 358 7.60 -19.60 -1.05
N ALA A 359 7.32 -20.47 -2.03
CA ALA A 359 6.88 -21.84 -1.79
C ALA A 359 7.95 -22.73 -1.10
N GLU A 360 9.20 -22.30 -1.08
CA GLU A 360 10.34 -23.02 -0.46
C GLU A 360 10.73 -22.41 0.90
N ILE A 361 9.80 -21.76 1.57
CA ILE A 361 10.03 -21.03 2.83
C ILE A 361 10.60 -21.90 3.95
N GLU A 362 10.39 -23.19 3.89
CA GLU A 362 10.97 -24.19 4.82
C GLU A 362 12.51 -24.22 4.83
N HIS A 363 13.13 -23.79 3.73
CA HIS A 363 14.60 -23.69 3.61
C HIS A 363 15.17 -22.37 4.16
N LEU A 364 14.32 -21.45 4.61
CA LEU A 364 14.69 -20.13 5.09
C LEU A 364 15.83 -20.13 6.13
N PRO A 365 15.83 -20.97 7.19
CA PRO A 365 16.92 -20.97 8.18
C PRO A 365 18.30 -21.32 7.57
N THR A 366 18.31 -22.24 6.61
CA THR A 366 19.54 -22.64 5.89
C THR A 366 20.05 -21.51 5.01
N LEU A 367 19.15 -20.83 4.28
CA LEU A 367 19.49 -19.71 3.41
C LEU A 367 19.98 -18.49 4.20
N VAL A 368 19.37 -18.22 5.37
CA VAL A 368 19.83 -17.17 6.29
C VAL A 368 21.24 -17.48 6.78
N ALA A 369 21.52 -18.71 7.19
CA ALA A 369 22.87 -19.09 7.62
C ALA A 369 23.89 -18.99 6.48
N ASP A 370 23.53 -19.36 5.26
CA ASP A 370 24.39 -19.27 4.08
C ASP A 370 24.71 -17.83 3.70
N ILE A 371 23.70 -16.95 3.59
CA ILE A 371 23.92 -15.54 3.24
C ILE A 371 24.78 -14.82 4.29
N VAL A 372 24.56 -15.07 5.60
CA VAL A 372 25.34 -14.45 6.67
C VAL A 372 26.79 -14.96 6.67
N SER A 373 26.98 -16.27 6.50
CA SER A 373 28.34 -16.83 6.45
C SER A 373 29.11 -16.36 5.20
N THR A 374 28.43 -16.23 4.07
CA THR A 374 29.04 -15.69 2.83
C THR A 374 29.37 -14.23 2.99
N THR A 375 28.47 -13.42 3.58
CA THR A 375 28.72 -12.01 3.88
C THR A 375 30.00 -11.81 4.71
N GLN A 376 30.19 -12.63 5.75
CA GLN A 376 31.39 -12.52 6.58
C GLN A 376 32.64 -12.83 5.78
N ARG A 377 32.66 -13.92 5.00
CA ARG A 377 33.81 -14.29 4.16
C ARG A 377 34.15 -13.23 3.12
N VAL A 378 33.12 -12.66 2.45
CA VAL A 378 33.30 -11.60 1.47
C VAL A 378 33.86 -10.34 2.12
N ARG A 379 33.38 -9.97 3.30
CA ARG A 379 33.87 -8.84 4.07
C ARG A 379 35.31 -8.96 4.42
N ASP A 380 35.78 -10.17 4.83
CA ASP A 380 37.16 -10.45 5.18
C ASP A 380 38.06 -10.31 3.95
N VAL A 381 37.65 -10.77 2.78
CA VAL A 381 38.40 -10.68 1.53
C VAL A 381 38.44 -9.25 1.01
N ILE A 382 37.27 -8.59 0.85
CA ILE A 382 37.19 -7.23 0.29
C ILE A 382 37.86 -6.21 1.22
N GLY A 383 37.80 -6.43 2.53
CA GLY A 383 38.45 -5.57 3.52
C GLY A 383 39.98 -5.42 3.33
N VAL A 384 40.63 -6.36 2.63
CA VAL A 384 42.07 -6.28 2.30
C VAL A 384 42.35 -5.20 1.23
N PHE A 385 41.36 -4.82 0.43
CA PHE A 385 41.49 -3.84 -0.66
C PHE A 385 41.20 -2.40 -0.23
N ARG A 386 40.98 -2.15 1.07
CA ARG A 386 40.76 -0.81 1.65
C ARG A 386 42.04 0.02 1.74
#